data_7f7ba0463c436961a085ae1866e940a8
#
_entry.id   7f7ba0463c436961a085ae1866e940a8
#
_cell.length_a   1.000
_cell.length_b   1.000
_cell.length_c   1.000
_cell.angle_alpha   90.00
_cell.angle_beta   90.00
_cell.angle_gamma   90.00
#
_symmetry.space_group_name_H-M   'P 1'
#
loop_
_entity.id
_entity.type
_entity.pdbx_description
1 polymer ?
#
loop_
_entity_poly.entity_id
_entity_poly.type
_entity_poly.pdbx_seq_one_letter_code
_entity_poly.pdbx_strand_id
1 'polypeptide(L)'
;MSKRFELLVFDWDGTLHDSIATIVAALRAACRDLGVPEPTDAHARHAIGLGLIDALRHSAPDLDEARYPEMAERYKHHYLSNDHSLSLFAGITTMIEDLHERGYVLAVATGKARHGLKRVLGFSGVERFFSASRCGDECFSKPHPQMLQELMDELLIEPEKTLMIGDTTHDVQMAINAGVNSVAVTYGAHPAEQLASINTLARLHSVAELSDWLRNNA
;
A
#
# COMPACT_ATOMS: atom_id res chain seq x y z
N MET A 1 7.70 19.92 -21.44
CA MET A 1 8.86 19.60 -20.60
C MET A 1 8.98 18.09 -20.55
N SER A 2 10.19 17.53 -20.54
CA SER A 2 10.34 16.06 -20.33
C SER A 2 9.95 15.74 -18.91
N LYS A 3 9.12 14.69 -18.73
CA LYS A 3 8.75 14.16 -17.41
C LYS A 3 10.02 13.67 -16.70
N ARG A 4 10.09 13.90 -15.39
CA ARG A 4 11.15 13.33 -14.55
C ARG A 4 10.95 11.84 -14.37
N PHE A 5 9.69 11.43 -14.11
CA PHE A 5 9.27 10.03 -13.98
C PHE A 5 8.31 9.66 -15.10
N GLU A 6 8.27 8.38 -15.43
CA GLU A 6 7.38 7.80 -16.44
C GLU A 6 6.41 6.80 -15.81
N LEU A 7 6.88 6.06 -14.78
CA LEU A 7 6.09 5.11 -14.00
C LEU A 7 5.85 5.63 -12.59
N LEU A 8 4.58 5.68 -12.19
CA LEU A 8 4.16 5.99 -10.82
C LEU A 8 3.55 4.73 -10.20
N VAL A 9 4.23 4.19 -9.19
CA VAL A 9 3.77 3.00 -8.45
C VAL A 9 3.16 3.44 -7.13
N PHE A 10 1.93 3.06 -6.88
CA PHE A 10 1.19 3.39 -5.67
C PHE A 10 1.04 2.17 -4.77
N ASP A 11 1.20 2.35 -3.46
CA ASP A 11 0.55 1.44 -2.53
C ASP A 11 -0.97 1.67 -2.55
N TRP A 12 -1.73 0.73 -1.97
CA TRP A 12 -3.19 0.77 -1.98
C TRP A 12 -3.77 1.20 -0.63
N ASP A 13 -3.61 0.38 0.41
CA ASP A 13 -4.23 0.60 1.72
C ASP A 13 -3.51 1.72 2.49
N GLY A 14 -4.19 2.83 2.77
CA GLY A 14 -3.62 4.00 3.43
C GLY A 14 -2.98 5.03 2.47
N THR A 15 -2.79 4.68 1.20
CA THR A 15 -2.27 5.58 0.17
C THR A 15 -3.37 6.05 -0.78
N LEU A 16 -4.07 5.13 -1.44
CA LEU A 16 -5.20 5.41 -2.32
C LEU A 16 -6.54 5.16 -1.63
N HIS A 17 -6.61 4.17 -0.75
CA HIS A 17 -7.83 3.63 -0.15
C HIS A 17 -7.86 3.85 1.35
N ASP A 18 -8.96 4.43 1.86
CA ASP A 18 -9.16 4.72 3.30
C ASP A 18 -9.63 3.47 4.04
N SER A 19 -8.70 2.55 4.30
CA SER A 19 -8.96 1.23 4.87
C SER A 19 -8.30 0.96 6.22
N ILE A 20 -7.46 1.87 6.72
CA ILE A 20 -6.61 1.65 7.89
C ILE A 20 -7.41 1.22 9.13
N ALA A 21 -8.50 1.95 9.45
CA ALA A 21 -9.33 1.64 10.60
C ALA A 21 -9.96 0.25 10.51
N THR A 22 -10.41 -0.14 9.31
CA THR A 22 -11.01 -1.45 9.06
C THR A 22 -9.98 -2.57 9.17
N ILE A 23 -8.76 -2.38 8.67
CA ILE A 23 -7.67 -3.35 8.79
C ILE A 23 -7.30 -3.55 10.27
N VAL A 24 -7.10 -2.46 11.02
CA VAL A 24 -6.78 -2.53 12.46
C VAL A 24 -7.88 -3.25 13.24
N ALA A 25 -9.14 -2.91 12.98
CA ALA A 25 -10.28 -3.56 13.63
C ALA A 25 -10.35 -5.06 13.31
N ALA A 26 -10.10 -5.45 12.06
CA ALA A 26 -10.11 -6.86 11.63
C ALA A 26 -8.95 -7.67 12.23
N LEU A 27 -7.74 -7.10 12.32
CA LEU A 27 -6.59 -7.72 12.97
C LEU A 27 -6.88 -8.00 14.46
N ARG A 28 -7.40 -6.99 15.18
CA ARG A 28 -7.75 -7.13 16.60
C ARG A 28 -8.87 -8.14 16.83
N ALA A 29 -9.89 -8.14 15.96
CA ALA A 29 -10.98 -9.12 16.01
C ALA A 29 -10.48 -10.56 15.77
N ALA A 30 -9.58 -10.76 14.80
CA ALA A 30 -8.97 -12.07 14.57
C ALA A 30 -8.17 -12.56 15.78
N CYS A 31 -7.43 -11.67 16.46
CA CYS A 31 -6.72 -12.02 17.71
C CYS A 31 -7.70 -12.46 18.81
N ARG A 32 -8.82 -11.72 18.99
CA ARG A 32 -9.87 -12.11 19.96
C ARG A 32 -10.46 -13.48 19.68
N ASP A 33 -10.79 -13.77 18.41
CA ASP A 33 -11.37 -15.03 18.00
C ASP A 33 -10.43 -16.22 18.31
N LEU A 34 -9.13 -16.01 18.26
CA LEU A 34 -8.12 -17.04 18.55
C LEU A 34 -7.70 -17.08 20.03
N GLY A 35 -8.21 -16.17 20.85
CA GLY A 35 -7.88 -16.08 22.27
C GLY A 35 -6.44 -15.61 22.54
N VAL A 36 -5.83 -14.86 21.61
CA VAL A 36 -4.48 -14.27 21.78
C VAL A 36 -4.59 -12.76 22.08
N PRO A 37 -3.56 -12.16 22.71
CA PRO A 37 -3.56 -10.73 23.02
C PRO A 37 -3.79 -9.88 21.77
N GLU A 38 -4.66 -8.86 21.89
CA GLU A 38 -4.86 -7.89 20.82
C GLU A 38 -3.65 -6.95 20.71
N PRO A 39 -3.17 -6.65 19.48
CA PRO A 39 -2.13 -5.65 19.29
C PRO A 39 -2.64 -4.26 19.70
N THR A 40 -1.73 -3.40 20.15
CA THR A 40 -2.01 -1.96 20.30
C THR A 40 -2.33 -1.36 18.92
N ASP A 41 -2.99 -0.20 18.89
CA ASP A 41 -3.28 0.50 17.63
C ASP A 41 -2.01 0.76 16.80
N ALA A 42 -0.96 1.26 17.45
CA ALA A 42 0.33 1.52 16.81
C ALA A 42 0.97 0.24 16.24
N HIS A 43 0.89 -0.88 16.97
CA HIS A 43 1.44 -2.16 16.53
C HIS A 43 0.67 -2.74 15.34
N ALA A 44 -0.67 -2.66 15.36
CA ALA A 44 -1.51 -3.09 14.25
C ALA A 44 -1.30 -2.23 13.00
N ARG A 45 -1.16 -0.91 13.15
CA ARG A 45 -0.86 0.01 12.04
C ARG A 45 0.49 -0.29 11.40
N HIS A 46 1.50 -0.66 12.19
CA HIS A 46 2.82 -0.99 11.66
C HIS A 46 2.85 -2.27 10.81
N ALA A 47 1.87 -3.16 10.99
CA ALA A 47 1.70 -4.34 10.14
C ALA A 47 1.13 -4.02 8.74
N ILE A 48 0.52 -2.84 8.55
CA ILE A 48 -0.10 -2.45 7.28
C ILE A 48 0.97 -2.22 6.22
N GLY A 49 0.70 -2.66 5.00
CA GLY A 49 1.66 -2.64 3.89
C GLY A 49 2.45 -3.94 3.72
N LEU A 50 2.55 -4.77 4.76
CA LEU A 50 3.12 -6.11 4.67
C LEU A 50 2.17 -7.09 3.95
N GLY A 51 2.72 -8.20 3.44
CA GLY A 51 1.92 -9.34 3.00
C GLY A 51 1.12 -9.94 4.17
N LEU A 52 -0.06 -10.52 3.88
CA LEU A 52 -1.01 -10.92 4.92
C LEU A 52 -0.38 -11.75 6.03
N ILE A 53 0.37 -12.80 5.70
CA ILE A 53 0.96 -13.68 6.72
C ILE A 53 1.99 -12.95 7.59
N ASP A 54 2.81 -12.07 7.00
CA ASP A 54 3.79 -11.28 7.75
C ASP A 54 3.11 -10.24 8.64
N ALA A 55 2.00 -9.64 8.17
CA ALA A 55 1.18 -8.75 8.97
C ALA A 55 0.55 -9.47 10.19
N LEU A 56 0.10 -10.72 10.01
CA LEU A 56 -0.46 -11.53 11.08
C LEU A 56 0.63 -11.95 12.09
N ARG A 57 1.81 -12.39 11.62
CA ARG A 57 2.96 -12.70 12.47
C ARG A 57 3.39 -11.48 13.29
N HIS A 58 3.44 -10.32 12.65
CA HIS A 58 3.73 -9.07 13.36
C HIS A 58 2.68 -8.76 14.42
N SER A 59 1.39 -8.92 14.11
CA SER A 59 0.28 -8.58 15.00
C SER A 59 0.09 -9.55 16.17
N ALA A 60 0.47 -10.82 16.02
CA ALA A 60 0.31 -11.88 17.02
C ALA A 60 1.56 -12.78 17.07
N PRO A 61 2.73 -12.25 17.50
CA PRO A 61 4.02 -12.95 17.38
C PRO A 61 4.11 -14.24 18.22
N ASP A 62 3.30 -14.38 19.26
CA ASP A 62 3.26 -15.55 20.14
C ASP A 62 2.28 -16.64 19.67
N LEU A 63 1.60 -16.45 18.54
CA LEU A 63 0.70 -17.45 17.97
C LEU A 63 1.51 -18.60 17.36
N ASP A 64 1.07 -19.83 17.60
CA ASP A 64 1.66 -21.02 16.96
C ASP A 64 1.63 -20.88 15.44
N GLU A 65 2.77 -21.16 14.77
CA GLU A 65 2.94 -21.02 13.32
C GLU A 65 1.85 -21.77 12.52
N ALA A 66 1.43 -22.93 13.01
CA ALA A 66 0.38 -23.74 12.39
C ALA A 66 -1.03 -23.07 12.43
N ARG A 67 -1.21 -22.01 13.24
CA ARG A 67 -2.50 -21.33 13.41
C ARG A 67 -2.65 -20.04 12.59
N TYR A 68 -1.58 -19.54 11.94
CA TYR A 68 -1.73 -18.36 11.08
C TYR A 68 -2.71 -18.55 9.92
N PRO A 69 -2.85 -19.70 9.28
CA PRO A 69 -3.93 -19.91 8.29
C PRO A 69 -5.34 -19.71 8.90
N GLU A 70 -5.59 -20.19 10.13
CA GLU A 70 -6.85 -19.96 10.85
C GLU A 70 -7.04 -18.46 11.11
N MET A 71 -5.99 -17.77 11.58
CA MET A 71 -6.03 -16.33 11.81
C MET A 71 -6.31 -15.54 10.53
N ALA A 72 -5.74 -15.96 9.39
CA ALA A 72 -5.98 -15.34 8.10
C ALA A 72 -7.46 -15.43 7.68
N GLU A 73 -8.10 -16.57 7.91
CA GLU A 73 -9.54 -16.74 7.62
C GLU A 73 -10.40 -15.86 8.54
N ARG A 74 -10.07 -15.75 9.84
CA ARG A 74 -10.77 -14.83 10.77
C ARG A 74 -10.59 -13.38 10.36
N TYR A 75 -9.35 -12.98 10.05
CA TYR A 75 -9.07 -11.64 9.53
C TYR A 75 -9.90 -11.31 8.28
N LYS A 76 -9.88 -12.21 7.29
CA LYS A 76 -10.68 -12.03 6.06
C LYS A 76 -12.16 -11.89 6.36
N HIS A 77 -12.71 -12.73 7.24
CA HIS A 77 -14.11 -12.66 7.66
C HIS A 77 -14.47 -11.27 8.22
N HIS A 78 -13.68 -10.78 9.18
CA HIS A 78 -13.93 -9.48 9.82
C HIS A 78 -13.71 -8.32 8.85
N TYR A 79 -12.67 -8.37 8.01
CA TYR A 79 -12.41 -7.35 7.01
C TYR A 79 -13.57 -7.24 6.01
N LEU A 80 -14.00 -8.37 5.43
CA LEU A 80 -15.06 -8.41 4.42
C LEU A 80 -16.44 -8.01 4.98
N SER A 81 -16.70 -8.24 6.26
CA SER A 81 -17.95 -7.82 6.91
C SER A 81 -18.06 -6.30 7.05
N ASN A 82 -16.97 -5.57 6.98
CA ASN A 82 -16.90 -4.13 7.23
C ASN A 82 -16.42 -3.30 6.03
N ASP A 83 -16.11 -3.92 4.89
CA ASP A 83 -15.50 -3.23 3.76
C ASP A 83 -16.48 -2.52 2.81
N HIS A 84 -17.80 -2.70 3.01
CA HIS A 84 -18.82 -2.07 2.17
C HIS A 84 -18.86 -0.54 2.23
N SER A 85 -18.28 0.05 3.27
CA SER A 85 -18.19 1.50 3.46
C SER A 85 -16.85 2.09 3.02
N LEU A 86 -15.91 1.26 2.57
CA LEU A 86 -14.57 1.71 2.20
C LEU A 86 -14.58 2.37 0.83
N SER A 87 -13.86 3.48 0.75
CA SER A 87 -13.74 4.27 -0.48
C SER A 87 -12.29 4.73 -0.67
N LEU A 88 -11.99 5.21 -1.86
CA LEU A 88 -10.76 5.96 -2.09
C LEU A 88 -10.78 7.25 -1.24
N PHE A 89 -9.61 7.71 -0.82
CA PHE A 89 -9.50 9.05 -0.23
C PHE A 89 -10.06 10.10 -1.18
N ALA A 90 -10.66 11.16 -0.61
CA ALA A 90 -11.22 12.25 -1.41
C ALA A 90 -10.15 12.87 -2.33
N GLY A 91 -10.46 12.99 -3.61
CA GLY A 91 -9.56 13.53 -4.64
C GLY A 91 -8.70 12.50 -5.37
N ILE A 92 -8.59 11.25 -4.90
CA ILE A 92 -7.78 10.21 -5.55
C ILE A 92 -8.26 9.94 -6.99
N THR A 93 -9.55 9.77 -7.21
CA THR A 93 -10.08 9.50 -8.55
C THR A 93 -9.65 10.58 -9.54
N THR A 94 -9.85 11.85 -9.20
CA THR A 94 -9.46 12.98 -10.04
C THR A 94 -7.94 13.05 -10.26
N MET A 95 -7.14 12.76 -9.24
CA MET A 95 -5.68 12.72 -9.35
C MET A 95 -5.23 11.61 -10.32
N ILE A 96 -5.76 10.41 -10.19
CA ILE A 96 -5.42 9.26 -11.05
C ILE A 96 -5.82 9.54 -12.51
N GLU A 97 -7.00 10.12 -12.74
CA GLU A 97 -7.47 10.53 -14.08
C GLU A 97 -6.52 11.56 -14.70
N ASP A 98 -6.17 12.63 -13.96
CA ASP A 98 -5.22 13.67 -14.44
C ASP A 98 -3.84 13.09 -14.77
N LEU A 99 -3.31 12.21 -13.93
CA LEU A 99 -2.02 11.56 -14.17
C LEU A 99 -2.05 10.68 -15.42
N HIS A 100 -3.13 9.93 -15.61
CA HIS A 100 -3.32 9.11 -16.81
C HIS A 100 -3.43 9.96 -18.08
N GLU A 101 -4.22 11.04 -18.05
CA GLU A 101 -4.35 12.00 -19.18
C GLU A 101 -3.02 12.67 -19.53
N ARG A 102 -2.17 12.91 -18.56
CA ARG A 102 -0.80 13.38 -18.75
C ARG A 102 0.15 12.32 -19.30
N GLY A 103 -0.33 11.08 -19.48
CA GLY A 103 0.41 9.96 -20.06
C GLY A 103 1.43 9.32 -19.12
N TYR A 104 1.23 9.39 -17.78
CA TYR A 104 1.98 8.55 -16.85
C TYR A 104 1.52 7.09 -16.95
N VAL A 105 2.46 6.17 -16.83
CA VAL A 105 2.16 4.76 -16.61
C VAL A 105 1.90 4.59 -15.11
N LEU A 106 0.74 4.02 -14.75
CA LEU A 106 0.34 3.86 -13.36
C LEU A 106 0.34 2.38 -12.99
N ALA A 107 0.86 2.04 -11.82
CA ALA A 107 0.88 0.68 -11.30
C ALA A 107 0.59 0.63 -9.80
N VAL A 108 0.22 -0.54 -9.29
CA VAL A 108 -0.01 -0.81 -7.86
C VAL A 108 1.00 -1.82 -7.35
N ALA A 109 1.63 -1.53 -6.19
CA ALA A 109 2.41 -2.48 -5.40
C ALA A 109 1.82 -2.52 -3.98
N THR A 110 1.19 -3.63 -3.58
CA THR A 110 0.42 -3.71 -2.34
C THR A 110 0.67 -5.00 -1.56
N GLY A 111 0.62 -4.94 -0.23
CA GLY A 111 0.59 -6.11 0.65
C GLY A 111 -0.71 -6.94 0.56
N LYS A 112 -1.75 -6.38 -0.05
CA LYS A 112 -3.04 -7.06 -0.28
C LYS A 112 -2.87 -8.27 -1.20
N ALA A 113 -3.61 -9.34 -0.95
CA ALA A 113 -3.66 -10.49 -1.84
C ALA A 113 -4.38 -10.15 -3.16
N ARG A 114 -4.03 -10.81 -4.26
CA ARG A 114 -4.56 -10.57 -5.62
C ARG A 114 -6.08 -10.54 -5.67
N HIS A 115 -6.75 -11.50 -5.04
CA HIS A 115 -8.20 -11.53 -4.98
C HIS A 115 -8.80 -10.29 -4.31
N GLY A 116 -8.16 -9.83 -3.21
CA GLY A 116 -8.57 -8.64 -2.48
C GLY A 116 -8.38 -7.37 -3.30
N LEU A 117 -7.23 -7.21 -3.98
CA LEU A 117 -6.97 -6.05 -4.85
C LEU A 117 -7.96 -6.00 -6.02
N LYS A 118 -8.16 -7.13 -6.73
CA LYS A 118 -9.11 -7.19 -7.85
C LYS A 118 -10.52 -6.75 -7.43
N ARG A 119 -10.95 -7.18 -6.25
CA ARG A 119 -12.25 -6.80 -5.73
C ARG A 119 -12.39 -5.30 -5.49
N VAL A 120 -11.43 -4.68 -4.78
CA VAL A 120 -11.51 -3.25 -4.45
C VAL A 120 -11.26 -2.36 -5.68
N LEU A 121 -10.40 -2.77 -6.61
CA LEU A 121 -10.23 -2.10 -7.90
C LEU A 121 -11.53 -2.07 -8.71
N GLY A 122 -12.24 -3.21 -8.80
CA GLY A 122 -13.49 -3.30 -9.54
C GLY A 122 -14.59 -2.36 -9.03
N PHE A 123 -14.59 -2.02 -7.73
CA PHE A 123 -15.53 -1.04 -7.15
C PHE A 123 -15.01 0.40 -7.15
N SER A 124 -13.70 0.59 -7.29
CA SER A 124 -13.07 1.91 -7.15
C SER A 124 -13.32 2.86 -8.32
N GLY A 125 -13.66 2.33 -9.49
CA GLY A 125 -13.79 3.11 -10.74
C GLY A 125 -12.47 3.51 -11.38
N VAL A 126 -11.31 3.23 -10.74
CA VAL A 126 -9.98 3.61 -11.24
C VAL A 126 -9.19 2.44 -11.84
N GLU A 127 -9.72 1.22 -11.82
CA GLU A 127 -9.03 0.01 -12.32
C GLU A 127 -8.44 0.19 -13.72
N ARG A 128 -9.21 0.81 -14.62
CA ARG A 128 -8.84 1.01 -16.04
C ARG A 128 -7.59 1.87 -16.26
N PHE A 129 -7.14 2.60 -15.25
CA PHE A 129 -5.99 3.50 -15.35
C PHE A 129 -4.67 2.83 -14.95
N PHE A 130 -4.72 1.67 -14.31
CA PHE A 130 -3.53 0.95 -13.89
C PHE A 130 -3.11 -0.09 -14.93
N SER A 131 -1.86 0.05 -15.41
CA SER A 131 -1.28 -0.83 -16.44
C SER A 131 -0.83 -2.18 -15.87
N ALA A 132 -0.37 -2.22 -14.60
CA ALA A 132 0.11 -3.43 -13.95
C ALA A 132 -0.08 -3.35 -12.42
N SER A 133 0.03 -4.49 -11.75
CA SER A 133 0.03 -4.54 -10.29
C SER A 133 0.76 -5.76 -9.75
N ARG A 134 1.33 -5.63 -8.52
CA ARG A 134 1.92 -6.74 -7.75
C ARG A 134 1.30 -6.80 -6.37
N CYS A 135 1.04 -8.02 -5.91
CA CYS A 135 0.32 -8.32 -4.67
C CYS A 135 1.18 -9.10 -3.69
N GLY A 136 0.83 -9.03 -2.40
CA GLY A 136 1.58 -9.66 -1.33
C GLY A 136 1.56 -11.18 -1.31
N ASP A 137 0.67 -11.82 -2.08
CA ASP A 137 0.63 -13.27 -2.28
C ASP A 137 1.35 -13.74 -3.56
N GLU A 138 1.93 -12.83 -4.33
CA GLU A 138 2.65 -13.11 -5.58
C GLU A 138 4.16 -12.84 -5.45
N CYS A 139 4.53 -11.93 -4.53
CA CYS A 139 5.89 -11.47 -4.34
C CYS A 139 6.31 -11.62 -2.88
N PHE A 140 7.62 -11.52 -2.61
CA PHE A 140 8.08 -11.31 -1.24
C PHE A 140 7.49 -10.02 -0.67
N SER A 141 7.15 -10.08 0.63
CA SER A 141 6.57 -8.94 1.35
C SER A 141 7.49 -7.71 1.32
N LYS A 142 6.91 -6.50 1.28
CA LYS A 142 7.65 -5.27 1.54
C LYS A 142 8.43 -5.40 2.87
N PRO A 143 9.66 -4.94 2.96
CA PRO A 143 10.38 -4.05 2.05
C PRO A 143 11.23 -4.75 0.98
N HIS A 144 10.94 -6.01 0.62
CA HIS A 144 11.67 -6.68 -0.44
C HIS A 144 11.40 -5.98 -1.78
N PRO A 145 12.41 -5.74 -2.65
CA PRO A 145 12.27 -4.91 -3.86
C PRO A 145 11.52 -5.58 -5.01
N GLN A 146 11.19 -6.87 -4.92
CA GLN A 146 10.67 -7.69 -6.02
C GLN A 146 9.45 -7.06 -6.71
N MET A 147 8.49 -6.53 -5.95
CA MET A 147 7.27 -5.93 -6.55
C MET A 147 7.64 -4.81 -7.53
N LEU A 148 8.55 -3.92 -7.15
CA LEU A 148 9.00 -2.82 -8.01
C LEU A 148 9.84 -3.33 -9.17
N GLN A 149 10.76 -4.26 -8.95
CA GLN A 149 11.59 -4.85 -9.99
C GLN A 149 10.73 -5.49 -11.09
N GLU A 150 9.76 -6.34 -10.71
CA GLU A 150 8.87 -6.98 -11.67
C GLU A 150 7.95 -6.00 -12.41
N LEU A 151 7.50 -4.92 -11.76
CA LEU A 151 6.72 -3.87 -12.44
C LEU A 151 7.56 -3.12 -13.46
N MET A 152 8.79 -2.77 -13.12
CA MET A 152 9.74 -2.11 -14.03
C MET A 152 10.09 -2.99 -15.22
N ASP A 153 10.36 -4.28 -14.98
CA ASP A 153 10.66 -5.26 -16.03
C ASP A 153 9.47 -5.45 -16.98
N GLU A 154 8.26 -5.62 -16.44
CA GLU A 154 7.03 -5.80 -17.25
C GLU A 154 6.71 -4.56 -18.10
N LEU A 155 6.90 -3.38 -17.55
CA LEU A 155 6.55 -2.12 -18.20
C LEU A 155 7.72 -1.51 -19.00
N LEU A 156 8.90 -2.13 -18.95
CA LEU A 156 10.13 -1.69 -19.63
C LEU A 156 10.53 -0.25 -19.26
N ILE A 157 10.44 0.10 -17.96
CA ILE A 157 10.78 1.42 -17.44
C ILE A 157 11.87 1.29 -16.38
N GLU A 158 12.92 2.10 -16.52
CA GLU A 158 14.10 2.07 -15.66
C GLU A 158 13.82 2.63 -14.24
N PRO A 159 14.62 2.24 -13.22
CA PRO A 159 14.46 2.71 -11.84
C PRO A 159 14.47 4.23 -11.70
N GLU A 160 15.33 4.92 -12.45
CA GLU A 160 15.47 6.39 -12.41
C GLU A 160 14.22 7.12 -12.93
N LYS A 161 13.39 6.41 -13.72
CA LYS A 161 12.12 6.88 -14.28
C LYS A 161 10.91 6.40 -13.51
N THR A 162 11.13 5.70 -12.40
CA THR A 162 10.08 5.13 -11.55
C THR A 162 10.00 5.90 -10.23
N LEU A 163 8.78 6.13 -9.76
CA LEU A 163 8.50 6.76 -8.46
C LEU A 163 7.55 5.86 -7.66
N MET A 164 7.95 5.50 -6.43
CA MET A 164 7.07 4.82 -5.47
C MET A 164 6.35 5.83 -4.59
N ILE A 165 5.05 5.69 -4.44
CA ILE A 165 4.21 6.49 -3.55
C ILE A 165 3.55 5.57 -2.51
N GLY A 166 3.82 5.79 -1.22
CA GLY A 166 3.29 4.96 -0.14
C GLY A 166 3.21 5.70 1.19
N ASP A 167 2.50 5.11 2.15
CA ASP A 167 2.25 5.69 3.48
C ASP A 167 2.98 4.97 4.60
N THR A 168 3.78 3.94 4.26
CA THR A 168 4.53 3.16 5.24
C THR A 168 6.04 3.25 5.04
N THR A 169 6.79 2.98 6.12
CA THR A 169 8.24 2.80 6.04
C THR A 169 8.63 1.61 5.17
N HIS A 170 7.72 0.62 5.03
CA HIS A 170 7.91 -0.55 4.17
C HIS A 170 7.97 -0.16 2.69
N ASP A 171 7.13 0.80 2.26
CA ASP A 171 7.10 1.32 0.89
C ASP A 171 8.38 2.06 0.54
N VAL A 172 8.76 2.99 1.44
CA VAL A 172 9.96 3.79 1.24
C VAL A 172 11.21 2.91 1.23
N GLN A 173 11.30 1.94 2.14
CA GLN A 173 12.42 1.02 2.18
C GLN A 173 12.44 0.09 0.96
N MET A 174 11.28 -0.37 0.47
CA MET A 174 11.18 -1.14 -0.78
C MET A 174 11.72 -0.34 -1.97
N ALA A 175 11.37 0.94 -2.04
CA ALA A 175 11.89 1.85 -3.08
C ALA A 175 13.42 1.99 -3.01
N ILE A 176 13.97 2.21 -1.82
CA ILE A 176 15.43 2.28 -1.60
C ILE A 176 16.10 0.97 -2.05
N ASN A 177 15.55 -0.18 -1.65
CA ASN A 177 16.09 -1.49 -1.99
C ASN A 177 16.02 -1.80 -3.51
N ALA A 178 15.07 -1.19 -4.20
CA ALA A 178 14.93 -1.30 -5.67
C ALA A 178 15.71 -0.23 -6.45
N GLY A 179 16.38 0.72 -5.78
CA GLY A 179 17.04 1.85 -6.45
C GLY A 179 16.08 2.89 -7.03
N VAL A 180 14.83 2.92 -6.54
CA VAL A 180 13.75 3.77 -7.03
C VAL A 180 13.56 4.98 -6.10
N ASN A 181 13.22 6.14 -6.66
CA ASN A 181 12.83 7.30 -5.86
C ASN A 181 11.46 7.07 -5.18
N SER A 182 11.25 7.73 -4.04
CA SER A 182 9.97 7.65 -3.32
C SER A 182 9.44 8.99 -2.84
N VAL A 183 8.13 9.03 -2.66
CA VAL A 183 7.36 10.05 -1.96
C VAL A 183 6.54 9.38 -0.88
N ALA A 184 6.60 9.89 0.34
CA ALA A 184 5.78 9.39 1.44
C ALA A 184 4.54 10.25 1.64
N VAL A 185 3.39 9.61 1.89
CA VAL A 185 2.18 10.29 2.37
C VAL A 185 2.00 10.01 3.85
N THR A 186 1.57 11.01 4.62
CA THR A 186 1.51 10.94 6.10
C THR A 186 0.09 10.88 6.64
N TYR A 187 -0.90 10.75 5.77
CA TYR A 187 -2.30 10.57 6.14
C TYR A 187 -2.72 9.10 6.29
N GLY A 188 -1.79 8.17 6.06
CA GLY A 188 -2.00 6.72 6.09
C GLY A 188 -1.68 6.04 7.42
N ALA A 189 -1.05 4.85 7.36
CA ALA A 189 -0.86 3.96 8.51
C ALA A 189 0.29 4.38 9.43
N HIS A 190 1.46 4.72 8.87
CA HIS A 190 2.64 5.01 9.69
C HIS A 190 2.69 6.48 10.12
N PRO A 191 3.10 6.76 11.38
CA PRO A 191 3.25 8.12 11.87
C PRO A 191 4.28 8.92 11.06
N ALA A 192 4.04 10.23 10.91
CA ALA A 192 4.91 11.14 10.17
C ALA A 192 6.36 11.14 10.70
N GLU A 193 6.55 10.97 12.02
CA GLU A 193 7.86 10.90 12.67
C GLU A 193 8.68 9.70 12.19
N GLN A 194 8.03 8.54 11.97
CA GLN A 194 8.71 7.35 11.44
C GLN A 194 9.11 7.56 9.98
N LEU A 195 8.23 8.14 9.17
CA LEU A 195 8.52 8.47 7.78
C LEU A 195 9.60 9.57 7.66
N ALA A 196 9.72 10.45 8.65
CA ALA A 196 10.74 11.49 8.68
C ALA A 196 12.17 10.94 8.81
N SER A 197 12.32 9.74 9.37
CA SER A 197 13.62 9.08 9.58
C SER A 197 14.23 8.45 8.32
N ILE A 198 13.45 8.29 7.25
CA ILE A 198 13.87 7.61 6.02
C ILE A 198 13.96 8.63 4.88
N ASN A 199 14.96 8.46 4.01
CA ASN A 199 15.16 9.36 2.87
C ASN A 199 14.08 9.19 1.81
N THR A 200 13.43 10.29 1.42
CA THR A 200 12.39 10.36 0.40
C THR A 200 12.37 11.76 -0.23
N LEU A 201 11.88 11.90 -1.46
CA LEU A 201 11.86 13.19 -2.17
C LEU A 201 10.93 14.22 -1.51
N ALA A 202 9.80 13.75 -0.97
CA ALA A 202 8.84 14.61 -0.27
C ALA A 202 8.01 13.80 0.73
N ARG A 203 7.44 14.53 1.72
CA ARG A 203 6.43 14.02 2.64
C ARG A 203 5.21 14.92 2.53
N LEU A 204 4.07 14.32 2.19
CA LEU A 204 2.87 15.06 1.82
C LEU A 204 1.73 14.67 2.76
N HIS A 205 1.01 15.67 3.24
CA HIS A 205 0.08 15.51 4.36
C HIS A 205 -1.37 15.35 3.91
N SER A 206 -1.62 15.45 2.61
CA SER A 206 -2.96 15.31 2.04
C SER A 206 -2.89 14.85 0.58
N VAL A 207 -4.01 14.32 0.06
CA VAL A 207 -4.17 13.99 -1.37
C VAL A 207 -3.99 15.23 -2.25
N ALA A 208 -4.41 16.40 -1.79
CA ALA A 208 -4.23 17.66 -2.53
C ALA A 208 -2.75 18.00 -2.69
N GLU A 209 -1.97 17.94 -1.59
CA GLU A 209 -0.52 18.14 -1.65
C GLU A 209 0.18 17.12 -2.55
N LEU A 210 -0.23 15.84 -2.48
CA LEU A 210 0.30 14.79 -3.37
C LEU A 210 0.01 15.10 -4.83
N SER A 211 -1.22 15.46 -5.17
CA SER A 211 -1.63 15.82 -6.53
C SER A 211 -0.81 17.01 -7.06
N ASP A 212 -0.67 18.07 -6.26
CA ASP A 212 0.08 19.25 -6.65
C ASP A 212 1.58 18.96 -6.79
N TRP A 213 2.13 18.15 -5.90
CA TRP A 213 3.55 17.74 -5.99
C TRP A 213 3.81 16.93 -7.26
N LEU A 214 2.98 15.92 -7.56
CA LEU A 214 3.11 15.09 -8.76
C LEU A 214 3.00 15.93 -10.04
N ARG A 215 2.09 16.89 -10.09
CA ARG A 215 1.93 17.81 -11.25
C ARG A 215 3.18 18.64 -11.55
N ASN A 216 3.93 19.01 -10.51
CA ASN A 216 5.04 19.97 -10.61
C ASN A 216 6.43 19.32 -10.63
N ASN A 217 6.55 18.06 -10.17
CA ASN A 217 7.85 17.43 -9.92
C ASN A 217 8.02 16.04 -10.56
N ALA A 218 6.96 15.40 -11.01
CA ALA A 218 7.02 14.08 -11.63
C ALA A 218 7.27 14.10 -13.14
#